data_66174e7ea9a0aa329cc6277f510f1600
#
_entry.id   66174e7ea9a0aa329cc6277f510f1600
#
_cell.length_a   1.000
_cell.length_b   1.000
_cell.length_c   1.000
_cell.angle_alpha   90.00
_cell.angle_beta   90.00
_cell.angle_gamma   90.00
#
_symmetry.space_group_name_H-M   'P 1'
#
loop_
_entity.id
_entity.type
_entity.pdbx_description
1 polymer ?
#
loop_
_entity_poly.entity_id
_entity_poly.type
_entity_poly.pdbx_seq_one_letter_code
_entity_poly.pdbx_strand_id
1 'polypeptide(L)'
;MVGSGTTIEYVEVYNNSDDGIEFFGGTVNTKYMVMAYNEDESFDIDEGYRGKGQFWFAIQKNIGNGSDYGGEHDGGNSPDKTLAPFAHPTVYNATWIGASDNGAFRLKDNFGGEYHNSIFTNFKYAFRVDDPDGSSQTSGKQITDGTLKFNNNIFWNMADYNATTGLSSLTNDGDSAELALIGQTGNQYADPRATLQSSTGS
;
A
#
# COMPACT_ATOMS: atom_id res chain seq x y z
N MET A 1 -21.30 -2.40 -2.94
CA MET A 1 -20.74 -1.93 -1.64
C MET A 1 -21.21 -2.82 -0.52
N VAL A 2 -20.31 -3.22 0.38
CA VAL A 2 -20.59 -4.13 1.50
C VAL A 2 -20.32 -3.40 2.81
N GLY A 3 -21.20 -3.56 3.78
CA GLY A 3 -21.14 -2.86 5.06
C GLY A 3 -20.32 -3.60 6.12
N SER A 4 -19.95 -2.89 7.19
CA SER A 4 -19.13 -3.38 8.31
C SER A 4 -19.76 -4.51 9.14
N GLY A 5 -21.03 -4.83 8.91
CA GLY A 5 -21.70 -5.98 9.52
C GLY A 5 -21.40 -7.33 8.83
N THR A 6 -20.68 -7.30 7.70
CA THR A 6 -20.27 -8.52 6.98
C THR A 6 -18.90 -8.97 7.49
N THR A 7 -18.76 -10.27 7.70
CA THR A 7 -17.46 -10.88 8.08
C THR A 7 -16.78 -11.43 6.83
N ILE A 8 -15.54 -10.98 6.56
CA ILE A 8 -14.66 -11.53 5.52
C ILE A 8 -13.31 -11.81 6.17
N GLU A 9 -13.04 -13.06 6.45
CA GLU A 9 -11.82 -13.51 7.14
C GLU A 9 -11.34 -14.84 6.54
N TYR A 10 -10.02 -15.08 6.62
CA TYR A 10 -9.38 -16.31 6.17
C TYR A 10 -9.63 -16.60 4.69
N VAL A 11 -9.45 -15.60 3.86
CA VAL A 11 -9.60 -15.71 2.40
C VAL A 11 -8.23 -15.77 1.76
N GLU A 12 -8.05 -16.72 0.86
CA GLU A 12 -6.88 -16.81 -0.01
C GLU A 12 -7.31 -16.69 -1.48
N VAL A 13 -6.60 -15.83 -2.23
CA VAL A 13 -6.68 -15.78 -3.68
C VAL A 13 -5.29 -16.11 -4.23
N TYR A 14 -5.23 -17.17 -5.05
CA TYR A 14 -3.99 -17.73 -5.53
C TYR A 14 -3.95 -17.77 -7.05
N ASN A 15 -2.92 -17.15 -7.64
CA ASN A 15 -2.64 -17.20 -9.08
C ASN A 15 -3.81 -16.76 -9.96
N ASN A 16 -4.45 -15.66 -9.58
CA ASN A 16 -5.47 -15.00 -10.40
C ASN A 16 -4.81 -14.19 -11.53
N SER A 17 -5.48 -14.04 -12.66
CA SER A 17 -4.99 -13.28 -13.81
C SER A 17 -5.32 -11.78 -13.77
N ASP A 18 -5.88 -11.34 -12.67
CA ASP A 18 -6.27 -9.98 -12.33
C ASP A 18 -5.93 -9.77 -10.86
N ASP A 19 -6.53 -8.80 -10.18
CA ASP A 19 -6.29 -8.51 -8.77
C ASP A 19 -6.45 -9.70 -7.83
N GLY A 20 -5.77 -9.63 -6.70
CA GLY A 20 -6.04 -10.50 -5.59
C GLY A 20 -7.40 -10.22 -4.98
N ILE A 21 -7.67 -8.97 -4.64
CA ILE A 21 -8.99 -8.48 -4.23
C ILE A 21 -9.11 -7.00 -4.57
N GLU A 22 -10.27 -6.62 -5.10
CA GLU A 22 -10.60 -5.23 -5.38
C GLU A 22 -11.82 -4.78 -4.56
N PHE A 23 -11.71 -3.60 -3.95
CA PHE A 23 -12.75 -3.02 -3.11
C PHE A 23 -13.42 -1.82 -3.81
N PHE A 24 -14.58 -2.02 -4.40
CA PHE A 24 -15.42 -0.93 -4.93
C PHE A 24 -16.27 -0.29 -3.83
N GLY A 25 -15.66 0.57 -3.03
CA GLY A 25 -16.35 1.26 -1.95
C GLY A 25 -16.81 0.37 -0.80
N GLY A 26 -17.65 0.93 0.06
CA GLY A 26 -18.19 0.23 1.22
C GLY A 26 -17.34 0.37 2.49
N THR A 27 -17.69 -0.42 3.51
CA THR A 27 -17.08 -0.33 4.84
C THR A 27 -16.83 -1.71 5.47
N VAL A 28 -16.77 -2.77 4.65
CA VAL A 28 -16.50 -4.12 5.13
C VAL A 28 -15.11 -4.18 5.75
N ASN A 29 -14.99 -4.87 6.87
CA ASN A 29 -13.70 -5.15 7.50
C ASN A 29 -13.20 -6.52 7.07
N THR A 30 -11.90 -6.64 6.84
CA THR A 30 -11.27 -7.88 6.41
C THR A 30 -10.08 -8.25 7.29
N LYS A 31 -9.87 -9.55 7.50
CA LYS A 31 -8.80 -10.04 8.35
C LYS A 31 -8.26 -11.38 7.84
N TYR A 32 -6.96 -11.59 8.02
CA TYR A 32 -6.29 -12.82 7.59
C TYR A 32 -6.49 -13.10 6.09
N MET A 33 -6.20 -12.09 5.28
CA MET A 33 -6.28 -12.18 3.82
C MET A 33 -4.92 -12.58 3.26
N VAL A 34 -4.93 -13.50 2.30
CA VAL A 34 -3.74 -13.94 1.58
C VAL A 34 -3.95 -13.76 0.08
N MET A 35 -3.17 -12.86 -0.53
CA MET A 35 -3.17 -12.62 -1.98
C MET A 35 -1.82 -13.08 -2.54
N ALA A 36 -1.83 -14.19 -3.27
CA ALA A 36 -0.59 -14.82 -3.66
C ALA A 36 -0.51 -15.05 -5.18
N TYR A 37 0.54 -14.51 -5.79
CA TYR A 37 0.91 -14.72 -7.20
C TYR A 37 -0.15 -14.28 -8.20
N ASN A 38 -0.92 -13.24 -7.88
CA ASN A 38 -1.85 -12.60 -8.78
C ASN A 38 -1.07 -11.82 -9.87
N GLU A 39 -1.66 -11.59 -11.03
CA GLU A 39 -0.97 -10.99 -12.17
C GLU A 39 -1.08 -9.47 -12.18
N ASP A 40 -2.13 -8.93 -11.55
CA ASP A 40 -2.30 -7.51 -11.29
C ASP A 40 -2.04 -7.18 -9.81
N GLU A 41 -2.68 -6.19 -9.20
CA GLU A 41 -2.44 -5.83 -7.81
C GLU A 41 -2.86 -6.92 -6.82
N SER A 42 -2.15 -6.97 -5.70
CA SER A 42 -2.58 -7.87 -4.61
C SER A 42 -3.81 -7.32 -3.88
N PHE A 43 -3.84 -6.00 -3.66
CA PHE A 43 -4.96 -5.30 -3.03
C PHE A 43 -5.26 -4.02 -3.80
N ASP A 44 -6.36 -3.99 -4.53
CA ASP A 44 -6.86 -2.79 -5.17
C ASP A 44 -7.99 -2.14 -4.36
N ILE A 45 -7.99 -0.81 -4.30
CA ILE A 45 -8.96 -0.03 -3.52
C ILE A 45 -9.51 1.10 -4.37
N ASP A 46 -10.84 1.11 -4.55
CA ASP A 46 -11.51 2.09 -5.35
C ASP A 46 -12.83 2.57 -4.71
N GLU A 47 -13.48 3.52 -5.37
CA GLU A 47 -14.86 3.97 -5.15
C GLU A 47 -15.19 4.32 -3.67
N GLY A 48 -14.23 4.92 -2.97
CA GLY A 48 -14.45 5.40 -1.62
C GLY A 48 -14.56 4.31 -0.53
N TYR A 49 -13.80 3.23 -0.65
CA TYR A 49 -13.73 2.19 0.37
C TYR A 49 -13.17 2.72 1.70
N ARG A 50 -13.83 2.41 2.82
CA ARG A 50 -13.49 2.89 4.16
C ARG A 50 -13.55 1.79 5.22
N GLY A 51 -13.23 0.59 4.85
CA GLY A 51 -13.13 -0.55 5.77
C GLY A 51 -11.82 -0.59 6.55
N LYS A 52 -11.69 -1.59 7.38
CA LYS A 52 -10.46 -1.87 8.14
C LYS A 52 -9.87 -3.19 7.69
N GLY A 53 -8.54 -3.22 7.56
CA GLY A 53 -7.75 -4.41 7.25
C GLY A 53 -6.82 -4.78 8.39
N GLN A 54 -6.65 -6.08 8.64
CA GLN A 54 -5.63 -6.55 9.57
C GLN A 54 -5.07 -7.89 9.13
N PHE A 55 -3.74 -8.04 9.24
CA PHE A 55 -3.04 -9.25 8.83
C PHE A 55 -3.28 -9.58 7.35
N TRP A 56 -3.07 -8.58 6.51
CA TRP A 56 -3.06 -8.75 5.06
C TRP A 56 -1.69 -9.24 4.62
N PHE A 57 -1.66 -10.35 3.94
CA PHE A 57 -0.44 -10.91 3.36
C PHE A 57 -0.53 -10.87 1.83
N ALA A 58 0.51 -10.35 1.21
CA ALA A 58 0.67 -10.39 -0.24
C ALA A 58 2.04 -10.98 -0.62
N ILE A 59 2.06 -11.77 -1.66
CA ILE A 59 3.28 -12.18 -2.35
C ILE A 59 3.05 -12.14 -3.85
N GLN A 60 3.79 -11.26 -4.53
CA GLN A 60 3.66 -11.08 -5.97
C GLN A 60 4.41 -12.14 -6.77
N LYS A 61 3.95 -12.35 -7.98
CA LYS A 61 4.57 -13.23 -8.96
C LYS A 61 5.64 -12.46 -9.74
N ASN A 62 6.82 -13.04 -9.84
CA ASN A 62 7.81 -12.53 -10.78
C ASN A 62 7.56 -13.13 -12.16
N ILE A 63 6.88 -12.39 -13.03
CA ILE A 63 6.51 -12.83 -14.37
C ILE A 63 7.43 -12.28 -15.48
N GLY A 64 8.53 -11.63 -15.08
CA GLY A 64 9.56 -11.17 -16.03
C GLY A 64 9.23 -9.89 -16.81
N ASN A 65 8.00 -9.41 -16.75
CA ASN A 65 7.54 -8.13 -17.30
C ASN A 65 6.89 -7.22 -16.26
N GLY A 66 7.12 -7.52 -14.98
CA GLY A 66 6.53 -6.84 -13.87
C GLY A 66 5.20 -7.49 -13.47
N SER A 67 5.07 -7.85 -12.20
CA SER A 67 3.80 -7.74 -11.55
C SER A 67 3.49 -6.26 -11.41
N ASP A 68 2.25 -5.87 -11.36
CA ASP A 68 1.91 -4.47 -11.13
C ASP A 68 2.22 -4.06 -9.68
N TYR A 69 1.63 -3.04 -9.14
CA TYR A 69 1.92 -2.62 -7.76
C TYR A 69 1.49 -3.67 -6.73
N GLY A 70 2.03 -3.59 -5.53
CA GLY A 70 1.48 -4.34 -4.39
C GLY A 70 0.05 -3.93 -4.09
N GLY A 71 -0.26 -2.65 -4.29
CA GLY A 71 -1.61 -2.09 -4.29
C GLY A 71 -1.72 -0.82 -5.12
N GLU A 72 -2.75 -0.75 -5.96
CA GLU A 72 -3.21 0.48 -6.59
C GLU A 72 -4.41 0.99 -5.79
N HIS A 73 -4.38 2.27 -5.40
CA HIS A 73 -5.38 2.82 -4.50
C HIS A 73 -5.93 4.13 -5.04
N ASP A 74 -7.19 4.09 -5.44
CA ASP A 74 -7.99 5.21 -5.91
C ASP A 74 -8.87 5.75 -4.79
N GLY A 75 -8.84 7.06 -4.60
CA GLY A 75 -9.64 7.70 -3.55
C GLY A 75 -11.05 8.03 -3.98
N GLY A 76 -11.19 8.58 -5.17
CA GLY A 76 -12.44 9.16 -5.66
C GLY A 76 -13.39 8.16 -6.30
N ASN A 77 -14.60 8.64 -6.61
CA ASN A 77 -15.64 7.82 -7.23
C ASN A 77 -15.71 8.07 -8.75
N SER A 78 -15.80 7.01 -9.54
CA SER A 78 -16.00 7.13 -10.98
C SER A 78 -17.39 7.68 -11.34
N PRO A 79 -17.53 8.49 -12.39
CA PRO A 79 -16.48 9.00 -13.26
C PRO A 79 -15.84 10.30 -12.76
N ASP A 80 -16.28 10.87 -11.67
CA ASP A 80 -15.78 12.11 -11.09
C ASP A 80 -14.97 11.83 -9.82
N LYS A 81 -13.66 11.75 -9.96
CA LYS A 81 -12.70 11.45 -8.89
C LYS A 81 -12.58 12.54 -7.82
N THR A 82 -13.33 13.64 -7.96
CA THR A 82 -13.44 14.70 -6.94
C THR A 82 -14.62 14.52 -5.99
N LEU A 83 -15.47 13.52 -6.24
CA LEU A 83 -16.66 13.27 -5.42
C LEU A 83 -16.34 12.42 -4.18
N ALA A 84 -16.71 12.94 -3.03
CA ALA A 84 -16.69 12.20 -1.77
C ALA A 84 -17.84 11.14 -1.72
N PRO A 85 -17.69 10.11 -0.90
CA PRO A 85 -16.60 9.88 0.05
C PRO A 85 -15.35 9.35 -0.61
N PHE A 86 -14.19 9.89 -0.27
CA PHE A 86 -12.91 9.33 -0.71
C PHE A 86 -12.57 8.05 0.03
N ALA A 87 -11.80 7.19 -0.61
CA ALA A 87 -11.29 5.98 0.03
C ALA A 87 -10.41 6.36 1.22
N HIS A 88 -10.65 5.71 2.35
CA HIS A 88 -9.90 5.92 3.58
C HIS A 88 -9.90 4.64 4.43
N PRO A 89 -9.32 3.55 3.94
CA PRO A 89 -9.14 2.34 4.73
C PRO A 89 -8.14 2.57 5.86
N THR A 90 -8.22 1.73 6.88
CA THR A 90 -7.20 1.66 7.94
C THR A 90 -6.67 0.24 8.04
N VAL A 91 -5.39 0.05 7.73
CA VAL A 91 -4.75 -1.27 7.67
C VAL A 91 -3.63 -1.38 8.69
N TYR A 92 -3.64 -2.47 9.45
CA TYR A 92 -2.60 -2.79 10.43
C TYR A 92 -1.97 -4.16 10.18
N ASN A 93 -0.67 -4.26 10.43
CA ASN A 93 0.05 -5.53 10.44
C ASN A 93 -0.04 -6.26 9.07
N ALA A 94 0.10 -5.52 7.99
CA ALA A 94 0.26 -6.10 6.66
C ALA A 94 1.69 -6.60 6.45
N THR A 95 1.87 -7.60 5.60
CA THR A 95 3.18 -8.04 5.13
C THR A 95 3.09 -8.31 3.64
N TRP A 96 3.74 -7.47 2.84
CA TRP A 96 3.73 -7.57 1.39
C TRP A 96 5.13 -7.83 0.86
N ILE A 97 5.23 -8.80 -0.03
CA ILE A 97 6.47 -9.24 -0.68
C ILE A 97 6.33 -9.03 -2.18
N GLY A 98 7.05 -8.07 -2.70
CA GLY A 98 7.05 -7.72 -4.13
C GLY A 98 7.95 -8.60 -4.98
N ALA A 99 8.00 -8.29 -6.26
CA ALA A 99 8.82 -8.95 -7.28
C ALA A 99 10.05 -8.14 -7.74
N SER A 100 10.33 -6.99 -7.12
CA SER A 100 11.48 -6.09 -7.35
C SER A 100 11.42 -5.24 -8.63
N ASP A 101 10.34 -5.24 -9.36
CA ASP A 101 10.21 -4.56 -10.65
C ASP A 101 9.22 -3.37 -10.64
N ASN A 102 8.34 -3.29 -9.63
CA ASN A 102 7.44 -2.15 -9.46
C ASN A 102 7.34 -1.69 -7.99
N GLY A 103 6.59 -0.61 -7.74
CA GLY A 103 6.40 -0.03 -6.42
C GLY A 103 5.50 -0.85 -5.50
N ALA A 104 5.61 -0.63 -4.21
CA ALA A 104 4.66 -1.23 -3.27
C ALA A 104 3.28 -0.60 -3.39
N PHE A 105 3.21 0.71 -3.62
CA PHE A 105 1.94 1.44 -3.72
C PHE A 105 1.94 2.42 -4.89
N ARG A 106 0.81 2.46 -5.59
CA ARG A 106 0.38 3.56 -6.44
C ARG A 106 -0.85 4.20 -5.81
N LEU A 107 -0.76 5.49 -5.53
CA LEU A 107 -1.78 6.25 -4.80
C LEU A 107 -2.27 7.39 -5.69
N LYS A 108 -3.55 7.40 -6.00
CA LYS A 108 -4.11 8.36 -6.95
C LYS A 108 -5.52 8.83 -6.56
N ASP A 109 -6.02 9.82 -7.25
CA ASP A 109 -7.43 10.25 -7.22
C ASP A 109 -7.99 10.53 -5.82
N ASN A 110 -7.27 11.30 -5.00
CA ASN A 110 -7.66 11.65 -3.62
C ASN A 110 -7.62 10.49 -2.61
N PHE A 111 -6.85 9.46 -2.84
CA PHE A 111 -6.73 8.40 -1.86
C PHE A 111 -6.22 8.97 -0.52
N GLY A 112 -7.03 8.75 0.49
CA GLY A 112 -6.65 8.91 1.89
C GLY A 112 -6.51 7.56 2.54
N GLY A 113 -6.05 7.20 3.53
CA GLY A 113 -5.97 5.85 4.11
C GLY A 113 -4.74 5.69 4.96
N GLU A 114 -4.74 4.68 5.77
CA GLU A 114 -3.72 4.54 6.79
C GLU A 114 -3.15 3.12 6.79
N TYR A 115 -1.82 3.00 6.70
CA TYR A 115 -1.08 1.75 6.86
C TYR A 115 -0.12 1.87 8.03
N HIS A 116 -0.26 0.99 8.99
CA HIS A 116 0.51 1.03 10.22
C HIS A 116 1.13 -0.32 10.56
N ASN A 117 2.32 -0.27 11.17
CA ASN A 117 2.97 -1.43 11.75
C ASN A 117 3.10 -2.61 10.77
N SER A 118 3.45 -2.28 9.53
CA SER A 118 3.46 -3.21 8.39
C SER A 118 4.87 -3.38 7.81
N ILE A 119 5.06 -4.43 7.04
CA ILE A 119 6.32 -4.77 6.38
C ILE A 119 6.10 -4.81 4.88
N PHE A 120 6.88 -4.03 4.13
CA PHE A 120 6.90 -4.01 2.68
C PHE A 120 8.32 -4.36 2.21
N THR A 121 8.47 -5.42 1.46
CA THR A 121 9.79 -5.92 1.08
C THR A 121 9.83 -6.42 -0.36
N ASN A 122 11.02 -6.39 -0.97
CA ASN A 122 11.26 -6.86 -2.34
C ASN A 122 10.51 -6.08 -3.43
N PHE A 123 10.14 -4.84 -3.20
CA PHE A 123 9.65 -3.93 -4.24
C PHE A 123 10.82 -3.12 -4.83
N LYS A 124 10.57 -2.44 -5.93
CA LYS A 124 11.52 -1.50 -6.50
C LYS A 124 11.63 -0.26 -5.62
N TYR A 125 10.52 0.38 -5.33
CA TYR A 125 10.37 1.53 -4.43
C TYR A 125 9.09 1.38 -3.58
N ALA A 126 8.87 2.30 -2.64
CA ALA A 126 7.69 2.25 -1.77
C ALA A 126 6.47 2.92 -2.41
N PHE A 127 6.61 4.17 -2.85
CA PHE A 127 5.47 5.00 -3.23
C PHE A 127 5.64 5.62 -4.61
N ARG A 128 4.52 5.62 -5.34
CA ARG A 128 4.20 6.52 -6.43
C ARG A 128 2.90 7.24 -6.09
N VAL A 129 2.89 8.57 -6.18
CA VAL A 129 1.71 9.40 -5.94
C VAL A 129 1.35 10.09 -7.24
N ASP A 130 0.29 9.64 -7.89
CA ASP A 130 -0.22 10.26 -9.12
C ASP A 130 -1.26 11.32 -8.75
N ASP A 131 -0.83 12.56 -8.78
CA ASP A 131 -1.72 13.70 -8.57
C ASP A 131 -2.04 14.37 -9.90
N PRO A 132 -3.33 14.53 -10.25
CA PRO A 132 -3.69 15.26 -11.47
C PRO A 132 -3.22 16.72 -11.37
N ASP A 133 -2.52 17.17 -12.39
CA ASP A 133 -2.01 18.54 -12.48
C ASP A 133 -3.12 19.58 -12.25
N GLY A 134 -2.89 20.48 -11.32
CA GLY A 134 -3.76 21.61 -11.05
C GLY A 134 -5.04 21.30 -10.27
N SER A 135 -5.27 20.08 -9.83
CA SER A 135 -6.40 19.74 -8.96
C SER A 135 -6.14 20.21 -7.52
N SER A 136 -7.18 20.76 -6.87
CA SER A 136 -7.16 21.04 -5.44
C SER A 136 -7.52 19.79 -4.60
N GLN A 137 -7.87 18.71 -5.25
CA GLN A 137 -8.24 17.43 -4.65
C GLN A 137 -7.28 16.36 -5.16
N THR A 138 -6.31 15.99 -4.35
CA THR A 138 -5.21 15.09 -4.72
C THR A 138 -4.85 14.18 -3.55
N SER A 139 -4.17 13.07 -3.83
CA SER A 139 -3.58 12.23 -2.78
C SER A 139 -2.50 12.99 -2.00
N GLY A 140 -1.76 13.88 -2.63
CA GLY A 140 -0.86 14.81 -1.96
C GLY A 140 -1.57 15.74 -0.96
N LYS A 141 -2.77 16.22 -1.30
CA LYS A 141 -3.60 16.96 -0.35
C LYS A 141 -4.01 16.09 0.84
N GLN A 142 -4.33 14.83 0.65
CA GLN A 142 -4.67 13.91 1.73
C GLN A 142 -3.50 13.71 2.71
N ILE A 143 -2.25 13.78 2.23
CA ILE A 143 -1.06 13.78 3.10
C ILE A 143 -1.03 15.05 3.95
N THR A 144 -1.22 16.22 3.33
CA THR A 144 -1.19 17.52 4.00
C THR A 144 -2.31 17.66 5.04
N ASP A 145 -3.50 17.15 4.73
CA ASP A 145 -4.65 17.13 5.63
C ASP A 145 -4.51 16.06 6.76
N GLY A 146 -3.49 15.22 6.68
CA GLY A 146 -3.21 14.17 7.67
C GLY A 146 -4.19 12.99 7.60
N THR A 147 -4.79 12.76 6.46
CA THR A 147 -5.70 11.62 6.21
C THR A 147 -5.02 10.45 5.51
N LEU A 148 -3.94 10.70 4.75
CA LEU A 148 -3.09 9.67 4.16
C LEU A 148 -1.87 9.46 5.04
N LYS A 149 -1.74 8.25 5.62
CA LYS A 149 -0.69 7.96 6.60
C LYS A 149 -0.06 6.60 6.40
N PHE A 150 1.26 6.59 6.50
CA PHE A 150 2.09 5.39 6.59
C PHE A 150 3.03 5.54 7.78
N ASN A 151 2.68 4.94 8.92
CA ASN A 151 3.44 5.13 10.16
C ASN A 151 3.93 3.79 10.74
N ASN A 152 5.14 3.81 11.28
CA ASN A 152 5.75 2.65 11.94
C ASN A 152 5.88 1.42 11.02
N ASN A 153 6.17 1.65 9.74
CA ASN A 153 6.34 0.57 8.77
C ASN A 153 7.81 0.27 8.53
N ILE A 154 8.09 -0.94 8.14
CA ILE A 154 9.42 -1.41 7.74
C ILE A 154 9.43 -1.58 6.21
N PHE A 155 10.39 -0.94 5.58
CA PHE A 155 10.74 -1.16 4.18
C PHE A 155 12.07 -1.90 4.13
N TRP A 156 12.14 -3.00 3.39
CA TRP A 156 13.36 -3.81 3.31
C TRP A 156 13.60 -4.39 1.93
N ASN A 157 14.87 -4.54 1.58
CA ASN A 157 15.30 -5.13 0.31
C ASN A 157 14.61 -4.50 -0.92
N MET A 158 14.52 -3.17 -0.90
CA MET A 158 13.99 -2.38 -2.01
C MET A 158 15.08 -2.15 -3.05
N ALA A 159 14.77 -2.34 -4.35
CA ALA A 159 15.76 -2.26 -5.41
C ALA A 159 16.40 -0.88 -5.56
N ASP A 160 15.61 0.19 -5.35
CA ASP A 160 16.07 1.58 -5.48
C ASP A 160 16.67 2.14 -4.17
N TYR A 161 16.82 1.32 -3.12
CA TYR A 161 17.39 1.81 -1.87
C TYR A 161 18.84 2.27 -2.02
N ASN A 162 19.09 3.50 -1.61
CA ASN A 162 20.41 4.10 -1.58
C ASN A 162 20.80 4.48 -0.15
N ALA A 163 21.87 3.88 0.37
CA ALA A 163 22.30 4.11 1.74
C ALA A 163 22.74 5.55 2.04
N THR A 164 23.09 6.35 1.02
CA THR A 164 23.47 7.75 1.20
C THR A 164 22.27 8.66 1.44
N THR A 165 21.17 8.41 0.73
CA THR A 165 19.92 9.19 0.84
C THR A 165 18.90 8.53 1.75
N GLY A 166 19.09 7.27 2.12
CA GLY A 166 18.21 6.55 3.04
C GLY A 166 16.80 6.35 2.48
N LEU A 167 15.79 6.52 3.33
CA LEU A 167 14.37 6.33 2.95
C LEU A 167 13.93 7.19 1.77
N SER A 168 14.51 8.39 1.58
CA SER A 168 14.13 9.28 0.48
C SER A 168 14.42 8.72 -0.91
N SER A 169 15.21 7.65 -1.02
CA SER A 169 15.40 6.93 -2.30
C SER A 169 14.26 5.95 -2.64
N LEU A 170 13.32 5.74 -1.75
CA LEU A 170 12.21 4.78 -1.91
C LEU A 170 10.96 5.42 -2.50
N THR A 171 11.14 6.39 -3.36
CA THR A 171 10.09 7.12 -4.08
C THR A 171 10.24 6.89 -5.58
N ASN A 172 9.14 7.01 -6.34
CA ASN A 172 9.19 6.77 -7.78
C ASN A 172 10.04 7.82 -8.52
N ASP A 173 9.78 9.10 -8.26
CA ASP A 173 10.48 10.21 -8.90
C ASP A 173 11.00 11.29 -7.93
N GLY A 174 10.74 11.13 -6.64
CA GLY A 174 11.21 12.01 -5.59
C GLY A 174 10.41 13.29 -5.44
N ASP A 175 9.15 13.29 -5.83
CA ASP A 175 8.29 14.43 -5.62
C ASP A 175 8.02 14.73 -4.13
N SER A 176 7.48 15.90 -3.85
CA SER A 176 7.28 16.35 -2.47
C SER A 176 6.24 15.54 -1.70
N ALA A 177 5.23 14.97 -2.38
CA ALA A 177 4.20 14.13 -1.78
C ALA A 177 4.78 12.77 -1.38
N GLU A 178 5.51 12.13 -2.27
CA GLU A 178 6.19 10.86 -2.01
C GLU A 178 7.21 10.98 -0.87
N LEU A 179 8.03 12.05 -0.89
CA LEU A 179 9.00 12.32 0.18
C LEU A 179 8.33 12.59 1.53
N ALA A 180 7.23 13.32 1.54
CA ALA A 180 6.46 13.57 2.76
C ALA A 180 5.87 12.26 3.32
N LEU A 181 5.42 11.36 2.44
CA LEU A 181 4.80 10.10 2.84
C LEU A 181 5.82 9.12 3.43
N ILE A 182 6.95 8.89 2.75
CA ILE A 182 7.98 7.98 3.27
C ILE A 182 8.64 8.50 4.55
N GLY A 183 8.71 9.82 4.73
CA GLY A 183 9.25 10.49 5.90
C GLY A 183 8.34 10.51 7.12
N GLN A 184 7.13 9.95 7.06
CA GLN A 184 6.22 9.92 8.19
C GLN A 184 6.75 9.09 9.38
N THR A 185 6.16 9.33 10.54
CA THR A 185 6.68 8.85 11.84
C THR A 185 6.89 7.34 11.91
N GLY A 186 8.10 6.96 12.33
CA GLY A 186 8.45 5.57 12.64
C GLY A 186 8.68 4.67 11.44
N ASN A 187 8.60 5.20 10.21
CA ASN A 187 9.01 4.45 9.03
C ASN A 187 10.51 4.24 9.03
N GLN A 188 10.97 3.06 8.65
CA GLN A 188 12.38 2.72 8.67
C GLN A 188 12.75 1.73 7.57
N TYR A 189 14.01 1.81 7.11
CA TYR A 189 14.62 0.77 6.30
C TYR A 189 15.40 -0.17 7.21
N ALA A 190 14.91 -1.37 7.41
CA ALA A 190 15.51 -2.33 8.32
C ALA A 190 15.20 -3.78 7.93
N ASP A 191 16.17 -4.67 8.13
CA ASP A 191 15.91 -6.11 7.98
C ASP A 191 14.96 -6.57 9.10
N PRO A 192 13.73 -6.98 8.77
CA PRO A 192 12.76 -7.39 9.78
C PRO A 192 13.18 -8.66 10.56
N ARG A 193 14.18 -9.40 10.05
CA ARG A 193 14.74 -10.59 10.71
C ARG A 193 15.81 -10.25 11.74
N ALA A 194 16.38 -9.05 11.70
CA ALA A 194 17.50 -8.67 12.56
C ALA A 194 17.17 -8.76 14.06
N THR A 195 15.94 -8.42 14.42
CA THR A 195 15.46 -8.51 15.82
C THR A 195 15.30 -9.97 16.29
N LEU A 196 14.92 -10.87 15.38
CA LEU A 196 14.80 -12.30 15.68
C LEU A 196 16.16 -12.97 15.88
N GLN A 197 17.18 -12.53 15.14
CA GLN A 197 18.55 -13.07 15.27
C GLN A 197 19.22 -12.64 16.56
N SER A 198 18.95 -11.45 17.09
CA SER A 198 19.53 -10.98 18.34
C SER A 198 18.97 -11.66 19.60
N SER A 199 17.80 -12.27 19.52
CA SER A 199 17.16 -12.98 20.64
C SER A 199 17.60 -14.44 20.79
N THR A 200 18.33 -14.99 19.82
CA THR A 200 18.82 -16.39 19.85
C THR A 200 20.29 -16.54 20.24
N GLY A 201 20.97 -15.45 20.58
CA GLY A 201 22.40 -15.38 20.89
C GLY A 201 22.69 -14.98 22.35
N SER A 202 22.25 -15.77 23.31
CA SER A 202 22.76 -15.73 24.70
C SER A 202 22.69 -17.10 25.34
#